data_dbacffce7651b47af016e6f54af80a62
#
_entry.id   dbacffce7651b47af016e6f54af80a62
#
_cell.length_a   1.000
_cell.length_b   1.000
_cell.length_c   1.000
_cell.angle_alpha   90.00
_cell.angle_beta   90.00
_cell.angle_gamma   90.00
#
_symmetry.space_group_name_H-M   'P 1'
#
loop_
_entity.id
_entity.type
_entity.pdbx_description
1 polymer ?
#
loop_
_entity_poly.entity_id
_entity_poly.type
_entity_poly.pdbx_seq_one_letter_code
_entity_poly.pdbx_strand_id
1 'polypeptide(L)'
;KNTLLLLLFILLGNSLAVYGQNVFTTVVSPLKNERWWGGVVALGHQMPFGQQLALQDLARNNRNNQLVPCMISSAGRYIWAENPFRFEMKNGDLIVYSDSEKLEPVSAGTTLKEAQLAVAKKHFPSSGQIPKEEFFSLPQYNTWIELMYDQNQRDIMQYAHKVVENGFPQGVFMIDDNWQRYYGNFDFKPEKFPDPKGMTDELHRMGFKVMLWIAPYVSADSPEFRILEKKGYLLKKKDTGQPAIIHWWNGFSACYDTTNPEAMEYLKQQLRANQEKYGIDGFKFDGADISYMTPGEYDFYDKDATPNTFMEKWAALGLSFPYNELRACWKLGGQALVQRLGDKDYSWNATRMLIPDMLAAGLLGYYYTCPDMIGGGQYSAFLNVKEFDEELIVRSCQVHALMPMQFSVAPWRILSKENADICAHYAHLHQKMSGYILELAKRAAETGEPIVRSMEYEYPHQGFTDCKDQYMLGDKYLVAPMVTPGVKRTVKLPKGKWKDERGQIFKGPKVIDTDVPLNRLPYYEKIK
;
A
#
# COMPACT_ATOMS: atom_id res chain seq x y z
N LYS A 1 15.72 -19.18 49.88
CA LYS A 1 15.79 -17.94 49.06
C LYS A 1 16.60 -18.11 47.77
N ASN A 2 17.04 -19.33 47.38
CA ASN A 2 17.90 -19.57 46.21
C ASN A 2 17.27 -20.46 45.12
N THR A 3 15.95 -20.65 45.13
CA THR A 3 15.26 -21.54 44.14
C THR A 3 14.45 -20.77 43.09
N LEU A 4 14.42 -19.43 43.16
CA LEU A 4 13.64 -18.60 42.24
C LEU A 4 14.46 -17.97 41.09
N LEU A 5 15.79 -18.10 41.12
CA LEU A 5 16.67 -17.51 40.10
C LEU A 5 17.03 -18.48 38.96
N LEU A 6 16.70 -19.76 39.06
CA LEU A 6 17.05 -20.76 38.04
C LEU A 6 15.93 -20.97 36.98
N LEU A 7 14.72 -20.46 37.22
CA LEU A 7 13.58 -20.60 36.29
C LEU A 7 13.45 -19.45 35.27
N LEU A 8 14.22 -18.35 35.46
CA LEU A 8 14.16 -17.22 34.52
C LEU A 8 15.18 -17.31 33.37
N PHE A 9 16.14 -18.25 33.43
CA PHE A 9 17.12 -18.46 32.37
C PHE A 9 16.73 -19.55 31.36
N ILE A 10 15.67 -20.32 31.63
CA ILE A 10 15.20 -21.39 30.71
C ILE A 10 14.15 -20.87 29.69
N LEU A 11 13.56 -19.71 29.91
CA LEU A 11 12.55 -19.12 28.99
C LEU A 11 13.12 -18.21 27.90
N LEU A 12 14.41 -17.93 27.90
CA LEU A 12 15.09 -17.13 26.87
C LEU A 12 15.92 -17.96 25.88
N GLY A 13 15.95 -19.30 26.07
CA GLY A 13 16.77 -20.22 25.28
C GLY A 13 16.03 -21.01 24.19
N ASN A 14 14.70 -20.94 24.11
CA ASN A 14 13.92 -21.86 23.25
C ASN A 14 13.33 -21.25 21.95
N SER A 15 13.81 -20.10 21.48
CA SER A 15 13.39 -19.54 20.19
C SER A 15 14.38 -19.76 19.03
N LEU A 16 15.43 -20.56 19.21
CA LEU A 16 16.49 -20.78 18.21
C LEU A 16 16.57 -22.21 17.65
N ALA A 17 15.65 -23.10 17.97
CA ALA A 17 15.78 -24.51 17.63
C ALA A 17 14.69 -25.02 16.67
N VAL A 18 14.55 -24.45 15.46
CA VAL A 18 13.81 -25.07 14.35
C VAL A 18 14.48 -24.81 12.98
N TYR A 19 15.73 -24.37 12.92
CA TYR A 19 16.43 -24.20 11.65
C TYR A 19 17.65 -25.17 11.57
N GLY A 20 17.36 -26.38 11.18
CA GLY A 20 18.38 -27.41 10.88
C GLY A 20 18.79 -27.41 9.40
N GLN A 21 18.94 -26.25 8.76
CA GLN A 21 19.54 -26.10 7.43
C GLN A 21 20.62 -25.03 7.46
N ASN A 22 21.63 -25.17 6.63
CA ASN A 22 22.74 -24.21 6.54
C ASN A 22 22.21 -22.81 6.18
N VAL A 23 22.17 -21.90 7.16
CA VAL A 23 21.79 -20.52 6.95
C VAL A 23 23.00 -19.78 6.33
N PHE A 24 22.84 -19.32 5.11
CA PHE A 24 23.82 -18.45 4.48
C PHE A 24 23.72 -17.05 5.08
N THR A 25 24.82 -16.56 5.61
CA THR A 25 24.92 -15.21 6.17
C THR A 25 25.85 -14.37 5.30
N THR A 26 25.36 -13.22 4.87
CA THR A 26 26.16 -12.22 4.15
C THR A 26 26.18 -10.93 4.97
N VAL A 27 27.39 -10.43 5.24
CA VAL A 27 27.62 -9.12 5.89
C VAL A 27 28.07 -8.15 4.80
N VAL A 28 27.29 -7.10 4.60
CA VAL A 28 27.56 -6.06 3.60
C VAL A 28 27.93 -4.77 4.31
N SER A 29 29.22 -4.50 4.39
CA SER A 29 29.71 -3.23 4.91
C SER A 29 29.40 -2.08 3.93
N PRO A 30 28.95 -0.93 4.44
CA PRO A 30 28.58 0.20 3.60
C PRO A 30 29.80 0.81 2.91
N LEU A 31 29.62 1.23 1.67
CA LEU A 31 30.53 2.14 1.00
C LEU A 31 30.43 3.55 1.63
N LYS A 32 31.34 4.45 1.25
CA LYS A 32 31.32 5.82 1.76
C LYS A 32 29.95 6.50 1.53
N ASN A 33 29.29 6.90 2.59
CA ASN A 33 27.96 7.53 2.59
C ASN A 33 26.81 6.68 2.03
N GLU A 34 27.02 5.38 1.87
CA GLU A 34 25.98 4.48 1.38
C GLU A 34 24.86 4.29 2.40
N ARG A 35 23.62 4.20 1.90
CA ARG A 35 22.41 3.89 2.65
C ARG A 35 21.58 2.86 1.89
N TRP A 36 20.77 2.09 2.63
CA TRP A 36 19.96 0.99 2.11
C TRP A 36 18.47 1.21 2.32
N TRP A 37 17.69 0.78 1.34
CA TRP A 37 16.21 0.70 1.32
C TRP A 37 15.82 -0.72 0.93
N GLY A 38 14.60 -1.18 1.33
CA GLY A 38 14.09 -2.44 0.77
C GLY A 38 13.29 -3.31 1.71
N GLY A 39 12.94 -4.49 1.24
CA GLY A 39 12.23 -5.55 1.96
C GLY A 39 10.76 -5.26 2.17
N VAL A 40 10.40 -4.36 3.05
CA VAL A 40 9.03 -4.14 3.52
C VAL A 40 8.60 -2.70 3.27
N VAL A 41 7.55 -2.47 2.50
CA VAL A 41 7.05 -1.11 2.20
C VAL A 41 6.66 -0.35 3.47
N ALA A 42 6.03 -1.00 4.45
CA ALA A 42 5.64 -0.39 5.72
C ALA A 42 6.82 0.11 6.58
N LEU A 43 8.05 -0.21 6.23
CA LEU A 43 9.25 0.32 6.87
C LEU A 43 9.81 1.57 6.18
N GLY A 44 9.14 2.11 5.17
CA GLY A 44 9.58 3.30 4.44
C GLY A 44 9.94 4.46 5.36
N HIS A 45 9.16 4.69 6.41
CA HIS A 45 9.42 5.73 7.42
C HIS A 45 10.74 5.54 8.19
N GLN A 46 11.30 4.32 8.23
CA GLN A 46 12.62 4.01 8.78
C GLN A 46 13.73 4.05 7.72
N MET A 47 13.35 4.09 6.42
CA MET A 47 14.31 4.15 5.31
C MET A 47 14.77 5.59 5.03
N PRO A 48 16.04 5.79 4.58
CA PRO A 48 17.06 4.76 4.52
C PRO A 48 17.38 4.19 5.89
N PHE A 49 17.72 2.91 5.93
CA PHE A 49 18.03 2.26 7.20
C PHE A 49 19.28 2.86 7.85
N GLY A 50 19.19 3.08 9.16
CA GLY A 50 20.25 3.68 9.97
C GLY A 50 21.31 2.66 10.43
N GLN A 51 21.98 3.00 11.55
CA GLN A 51 23.03 2.15 12.13
C GLN A 51 22.47 0.85 12.73
N GLN A 52 21.21 0.85 13.17
CA GLN A 52 20.55 -0.28 13.80
C GLN A 52 19.15 -0.46 13.20
N LEU A 53 18.81 -1.69 12.89
CA LEU A 53 17.46 -2.14 12.56
C LEU A 53 17.31 -3.56 13.12
N ALA A 54 16.26 -3.79 13.89
CA ALA A 54 15.93 -5.13 14.37
C ALA A 54 15.69 -6.10 13.20
N LEU A 55 15.93 -7.39 13.43
CA LEU A 55 15.74 -8.43 12.43
C LEU A 55 14.33 -8.37 11.81
N GLN A 56 14.28 -8.31 10.50
CA GLN A 56 13.09 -8.42 9.68
C GLN A 56 13.06 -9.78 9.00
N ASP A 57 11.90 -10.42 8.99
CA ASP A 57 11.70 -11.73 8.37
C ASP A 57 10.61 -11.63 7.30
N LEU A 58 11.01 -11.69 6.04
CA LEU A 58 10.11 -11.57 4.90
C LEU A 58 9.20 -12.79 4.69
N ALA A 59 9.45 -13.90 5.41
CA ALA A 59 8.60 -15.09 5.39
C ALA A 59 7.48 -15.06 6.43
N ARG A 60 7.50 -14.12 7.40
CA ARG A 60 6.61 -14.18 8.56
C ARG A 60 5.72 -12.98 8.76
N ASN A 61 6.14 -11.79 8.31
CA ASN A 61 5.40 -10.58 8.62
C ASN A 61 5.50 -9.55 7.50
N ASN A 62 4.39 -9.35 6.79
CA ASN A 62 4.27 -8.32 5.77
C ASN A 62 3.89 -6.94 6.34
N ARG A 63 3.65 -6.82 7.64
CA ARG A 63 3.26 -5.56 8.31
C ARG A 63 2.07 -4.87 7.62
N ASN A 64 1.10 -5.67 7.21
CA ASN A 64 -0.09 -5.22 6.47
C ASN A 64 0.22 -4.48 5.16
N ASN A 65 1.34 -4.77 4.51
CA ASN A 65 1.76 -4.12 3.27
C ASN A 65 2.44 -5.10 2.31
N GLN A 66 3.00 -4.53 1.26
CA GLN A 66 3.74 -5.24 0.23
C GLN A 66 5.14 -5.62 0.73
N LEU A 67 5.62 -6.75 0.25
CA LEU A 67 6.96 -7.29 0.47
C LEU A 67 7.67 -7.57 -0.85
N VAL A 68 8.96 -7.25 -0.91
CA VAL A 68 9.83 -7.64 -2.03
C VAL A 68 11.16 -8.15 -1.47
N PRO A 69 11.69 -9.29 -1.95
CA PRO A 69 12.98 -9.81 -1.52
C PRO A 69 14.14 -9.03 -2.16
N CYS A 70 14.17 -7.73 -1.91
CA CYS A 70 15.07 -6.79 -2.55
C CYS A 70 15.61 -5.76 -1.56
N MET A 71 16.91 -5.49 -1.62
CA MET A 71 17.55 -4.35 -0.98
C MET A 71 18.25 -3.50 -2.04
N ILE A 72 18.13 -2.17 -1.95
CA ILE A 72 18.66 -1.22 -2.95
C ILE A 72 19.45 -0.13 -2.21
N SER A 73 20.61 0.28 -2.75
CA SER A 73 21.47 1.25 -2.10
C SER A 73 21.66 2.55 -2.87
N SER A 74 21.97 3.63 -2.15
CA SER A 74 22.34 4.93 -2.73
C SER A 74 23.65 4.91 -3.51
N ALA A 75 24.47 3.86 -3.35
CA ALA A 75 25.75 3.69 -4.06
C ALA A 75 25.62 2.80 -5.31
N GLY A 76 24.41 2.56 -5.81
CA GLY A 76 24.21 1.81 -7.05
C GLY A 76 24.32 0.30 -6.90
N ARG A 77 24.16 -0.24 -5.68
CA ARG A 77 24.16 -1.69 -5.43
C ARG A 77 22.75 -2.18 -5.08
N TYR A 78 22.46 -3.46 -5.38
CA TYR A 78 21.24 -4.12 -4.92
C TYR A 78 21.50 -5.57 -4.51
N ILE A 79 20.61 -6.12 -3.68
CA ILE A 79 20.51 -7.55 -3.36
C ILE A 79 19.13 -8.00 -3.82
N TRP A 80 19.04 -9.17 -4.42
CA TRP A 80 17.79 -9.82 -4.81
C TRP A 80 17.83 -11.30 -4.46
N ALA A 81 16.68 -11.83 -4.05
CA ALA A 81 16.47 -13.27 -3.91
C ALA A 81 15.13 -13.70 -4.55
N GLU A 82 15.03 -14.96 -4.96
CA GLU A 82 13.76 -15.52 -5.39
C GLU A 82 12.87 -15.89 -4.20
N ASN A 83 13.49 -16.28 -3.09
CA ASN A 83 12.83 -16.68 -1.85
C ASN A 83 12.89 -15.56 -0.79
N PRO A 84 11.99 -15.54 0.19
CA PRO A 84 12.07 -14.61 1.29
C PRO A 84 13.36 -14.83 2.10
N PHE A 85 13.97 -13.73 2.54
CA PHE A 85 15.15 -13.73 3.38
C PHE A 85 14.90 -12.89 4.66
N ARG A 86 15.81 -12.97 5.61
CA ARG A 86 15.83 -12.16 6.81
C ARG A 86 16.94 -11.12 6.71
N PHE A 87 16.75 -9.94 7.29
CA PHE A 87 17.78 -8.91 7.30
C PHE A 87 17.70 -8.02 8.53
N GLU A 88 18.83 -7.43 8.90
CA GLU A 88 18.97 -6.48 9.99
C GLU A 88 20.09 -5.47 9.68
N MET A 89 20.13 -4.37 10.44
CA MET A 89 21.27 -3.45 10.44
C MET A 89 21.98 -3.52 11.79
N LYS A 90 23.29 -3.74 11.78
CA LYS A 90 24.12 -3.72 12.97
C LYS A 90 25.37 -2.86 12.72
N ASN A 91 25.54 -1.80 13.49
CA ASN A 91 26.68 -0.86 13.37
C ASN A 91 26.88 -0.30 11.96
N GLY A 92 25.81 -0.19 11.19
CA GLY A 92 25.81 0.27 9.80
C GLY A 92 25.98 -0.81 8.74
N ASP A 93 26.39 -2.03 9.12
CA ASP A 93 26.43 -3.17 8.21
C ASP A 93 25.01 -3.69 7.95
N LEU A 94 24.69 -4.00 6.69
CA LEU A 94 23.51 -4.77 6.31
C LEU A 94 23.85 -6.25 6.42
N ILE A 95 23.17 -6.98 7.30
CA ILE A 95 23.32 -8.42 7.45
C ILE A 95 22.09 -9.11 6.86
N VAL A 96 22.33 -10.02 5.93
CA VAL A 96 21.29 -10.78 5.23
C VAL A 96 21.46 -12.27 5.53
N TYR A 97 20.34 -12.92 5.87
CA TYR A 97 20.27 -14.36 6.15
C TYR A 97 19.33 -15.03 5.16
N SER A 98 19.80 -16.02 4.44
CA SER A 98 19.03 -16.81 3.47
C SER A 98 19.13 -18.30 3.77
N ASP A 99 18.01 -19.00 3.62
CA ASP A 99 17.96 -20.47 3.82
C ASP A 99 18.19 -21.23 2.50
N SER A 100 18.26 -20.54 1.36
CA SER A 100 18.37 -21.16 0.03
C SER A 100 19.73 -20.95 -0.63
N GLU A 101 20.31 -19.76 -0.55
CA GLU A 101 21.51 -19.40 -1.28
C GLU A 101 22.28 -18.24 -0.62
N LYS A 102 23.54 -18.08 -0.95
CA LYS A 102 24.33 -16.93 -0.52
C LYS A 102 23.94 -15.70 -1.35
N LEU A 103 23.49 -14.63 -0.70
CA LEU A 103 23.05 -13.39 -1.33
C LEU A 103 24.16 -12.34 -1.30
N GLU A 104 24.72 -12.02 -2.45
CA GLU A 104 25.76 -11.01 -2.58
C GLU A 104 25.22 -9.72 -3.24
N PRO A 105 25.73 -8.54 -2.87
CA PRO A 105 25.34 -7.30 -3.51
C PRO A 105 25.86 -7.23 -4.95
N VAL A 106 24.96 -6.87 -5.87
CA VAL A 106 25.27 -6.67 -7.29
C VAL A 106 25.48 -5.17 -7.53
N SER A 107 26.59 -4.79 -8.13
CA SER A 107 26.84 -3.41 -8.58
C SER A 107 26.14 -3.15 -9.91
N ALA A 108 25.35 -2.08 -9.98
CA ALA A 108 24.55 -1.71 -11.15
C ALA A 108 24.66 -0.22 -11.50
N GLY A 109 25.61 0.49 -10.90
CA GLY A 109 25.82 1.91 -11.10
C GLY A 109 26.43 2.58 -9.87
N THR A 110 26.14 3.85 -9.68
CA THR A 110 26.66 4.68 -8.59
C THR A 110 25.56 5.43 -7.82
N THR A 111 24.30 5.26 -8.24
CA THR A 111 23.15 5.99 -7.69
C THR A 111 22.00 5.07 -7.34
N LEU A 112 21.12 5.55 -6.48
CA LEU A 112 19.87 4.85 -6.11
C LEU A 112 19.00 4.55 -7.35
N LYS A 113 18.91 5.50 -8.28
CA LYS A 113 18.14 5.37 -9.53
C LYS A 113 18.68 4.25 -10.41
N GLU A 114 20.00 4.20 -10.61
CA GLU A 114 20.62 3.15 -11.44
C GLU A 114 20.42 1.76 -10.84
N ALA A 115 20.57 1.61 -9.52
CA ALA A 115 20.32 0.35 -8.83
C ALA A 115 18.86 -0.09 -8.96
N GLN A 116 17.92 0.84 -8.73
CA GLN A 116 16.48 0.56 -8.82
C GLN A 116 16.09 0.13 -10.24
N LEU A 117 16.53 0.86 -11.27
CA LEU A 117 16.21 0.52 -12.67
C LEU A 117 16.84 -0.80 -13.11
N ALA A 118 18.04 -1.11 -12.63
CA ALA A 118 18.71 -2.36 -12.93
C ALA A 118 17.99 -3.56 -12.32
N VAL A 119 17.60 -3.48 -11.03
CA VAL A 119 16.86 -4.55 -10.37
C VAL A 119 15.46 -4.70 -10.95
N ALA A 120 14.78 -3.59 -11.25
CA ALA A 120 13.46 -3.60 -11.88
C ALA A 120 13.51 -4.31 -13.23
N LYS A 121 14.40 -3.89 -14.11
CA LYS A 121 14.56 -4.50 -15.45
C LYS A 121 14.81 -6.00 -15.41
N LYS A 122 15.57 -6.48 -14.40
CA LYS A 122 15.99 -7.87 -14.32
C LYS A 122 14.96 -8.76 -13.59
N HIS A 123 14.36 -8.28 -12.50
CA HIS A 123 13.63 -9.12 -11.56
C HIS A 123 12.14 -8.83 -11.46
N PHE A 124 11.72 -7.60 -11.75
CA PHE A 124 10.30 -7.21 -11.80
C PHE A 124 10.04 -6.22 -12.93
N PRO A 125 10.27 -6.66 -14.20
CA PRO A 125 10.11 -5.78 -15.35
C PRO A 125 8.67 -5.25 -15.43
N SER A 126 8.55 -3.98 -15.80
CA SER A 126 7.25 -3.36 -16.04
C SER A 126 6.49 -4.10 -17.13
N SER A 127 5.18 -4.27 -16.91
CA SER A 127 4.30 -5.05 -17.81
C SER A 127 3.94 -4.33 -19.12
N GLY A 128 4.28 -3.05 -19.27
CA GLY A 128 3.81 -2.19 -20.36
C GLY A 128 2.33 -1.77 -20.21
N GLN A 129 1.68 -2.17 -19.11
CA GLN A 129 0.27 -1.88 -18.84
C GLN A 129 0.14 -0.97 -17.61
N ILE A 130 -0.91 -0.17 -17.58
CA ILE A 130 -1.29 0.63 -16.41
C ILE A 130 -2.67 0.20 -15.90
N PRO A 131 -2.98 0.39 -14.62
CA PRO A 131 -4.35 0.36 -14.12
C PRO A 131 -5.24 1.38 -14.85
N LYS A 132 -6.56 1.34 -14.60
CA LYS A 132 -7.50 2.30 -15.17
C LYS A 132 -7.11 3.74 -14.87
N GLU A 133 -7.27 4.61 -15.85
CA GLU A 133 -6.83 6.01 -15.81
C GLU A 133 -7.51 6.81 -14.68
N GLU A 134 -8.72 6.42 -14.26
CA GLU A 134 -9.47 7.04 -13.18
C GLU A 134 -8.72 7.02 -11.84
N PHE A 135 -7.89 5.99 -11.58
CA PHE A 135 -7.05 5.93 -10.38
C PHE A 135 -5.96 7.02 -10.30
N PHE A 136 -5.63 7.63 -11.44
CA PHE A 136 -4.61 8.68 -11.55
C PHE A 136 -5.20 10.07 -11.79
N SER A 137 -6.44 10.13 -12.22
CA SER A 137 -7.08 11.36 -12.68
C SER A 137 -8.19 11.87 -11.77
N LEU A 138 -8.73 11.01 -10.89
CA LEU A 138 -9.87 11.30 -10.06
C LEU A 138 -9.66 10.79 -8.64
N PRO A 139 -10.28 11.41 -7.62
CA PRO A 139 -10.27 10.88 -6.27
C PRO A 139 -10.98 9.53 -6.19
N GLN A 140 -10.59 8.73 -5.22
CA GLN A 140 -11.29 7.54 -4.79
C GLN A 140 -12.07 7.85 -3.51
N TYR A 141 -13.22 7.21 -3.33
CA TYR A 141 -14.06 7.28 -2.13
C TYR A 141 -14.27 5.89 -1.60
N ASN A 142 -14.03 5.70 -0.31
CA ASN A 142 -14.14 4.41 0.35
C ASN A 142 -15.11 4.54 1.53
N THR A 143 -16.06 3.62 1.65
CA THR A 143 -17.09 3.69 2.70
C THR A 143 -16.61 3.22 4.07
N TRP A 144 -15.36 2.76 4.21
CA TRP A 144 -14.86 2.11 5.42
C TRP A 144 -15.03 2.93 6.70
N ILE A 145 -14.47 4.14 6.76
CA ILE A 145 -14.50 4.94 8.00
C ILE A 145 -15.90 5.49 8.30
N GLU A 146 -16.69 5.78 7.27
CA GLU A 146 -18.04 6.34 7.45
C GLU A 146 -19.07 5.30 7.89
N LEU A 147 -18.97 4.07 7.35
CA LEU A 147 -19.99 3.03 7.57
C LEU A 147 -19.46 1.82 8.33
N MET A 148 -18.15 1.62 8.35
CA MET A 148 -17.49 0.46 8.99
C MET A 148 -18.16 -0.85 8.55
N TYR A 149 -18.66 -1.63 9.49
CA TYR A 149 -19.37 -2.88 9.23
C TYR A 149 -20.87 -2.70 8.94
N ASP A 150 -21.40 -1.47 8.94
CA ASP A 150 -22.81 -1.20 8.64
C ASP A 150 -23.05 -0.75 7.19
N GLN A 151 -22.40 -1.44 6.25
CA GLN A 151 -22.60 -1.19 4.83
C GLN A 151 -24.07 -1.42 4.45
N ASN A 152 -24.70 -0.40 3.89
CA ASN A 152 -26.10 -0.45 3.45
C ASN A 152 -26.37 0.54 2.32
N GLN A 153 -27.35 0.20 1.46
CA GLN A 153 -27.67 0.96 0.25
C GLN A 153 -28.02 2.42 0.53
N ARG A 154 -28.83 2.68 1.56
CA ARG A 154 -29.28 4.04 1.90
C ARG A 154 -28.11 4.97 2.20
N ASP A 155 -27.23 4.56 3.08
CA ASP A 155 -26.14 5.41 3.58
C ASP A 155 -25.00 5.53 2.55
N ILE A 156 -24.77 4.49 1.74
CA ILE A 156 -23.90 4.53 0.57
C ILE A 156 -24.40 5.59 -0.43
N MET A 157 -25.67 5.56 -0.79
CA MET A 157 -26.25 6.55 -1.70
C MET A 157 -26.18 7.97 -1.11
N GLN A 158 -26.46 8.11 0.18
CA GLN A 158 -26.32 9.40 0.85
C GLN A 158 -24.88 9.93 0.79
N TYR A 159 -23.88 9.07 1.01
CA TYR A 159 -22.48 9.46 0.88
C TYR A 159 -22.16 9.92 -0.55
N ALA A 160 -22.54 9.15 -1.55
CA ALA A 160 -22.31 9.50 -2.95
C ALA A 160 -22.98 10.84 -3.36
N HIS A 161 -24.23 11.06 -2.96
CA HIS A 161 -24.90 12.35 -3.18
C HIS A 161 -24.15 13.51 -2.50
N LYS A 162 -23.65 13.31 -1.28
CA LYS A 162 -22.90 14.33 -0.55
C LYS A 162 -21.55 14.65 -1.19
N VAL A 163 -20.88 13.70 -1.84
CA VAL A 163 -19.68 13.98 -2.66
C VAL A 163 -20.01 15.02 -3.73
N VAL A 164 -21.09 14.80 -4.48
CA VAL A 164 -21.52 15.70 -5.57
C VAL A 164 -22.00 17.06 -5.03
N GLU A 165 -22.86 17.06 -4.01
CA GLU A 165 -23.43 18.28 -3.40
C GLU A 165 -22.34 19.19 -2.81
N ASN A 166 -21.23 18.64 -2.30
CA ASN A 166 -20.12 19.39 -1.76
C ASN A 166 -19.04 19.72 -2.80
N GLY A 167 -19.31 19.48 -4.08
CA GLY A 167 -18.44 19.88 -5.17
C GLY A 167 -17.14 19.10 -5.31
N PHE A 168 -17.08 17.87 -4.80
CA PHE A 168 -15.94 16.98 -5.02
C PHE A 168 -16.06 16.27 -6.37
N PRO A 169 -14.94 16.07 -7.11
CA PRO A 169 -14.94 15.32 -8.37
C PRO A 169 -15.38 13.88 -8.13
N GLN A 170 -16.18 13.31 -9.04
CA GLN A 170 -16.55 11.91 -9.02
C GLN A 170 -15.40 11.05 -9.55
N GLY A 171 -15.23 9.84 -9.01
CA GLY A 171 -14.15 8.94 -9.41
C GLY A 171 -14.48 7.48 -9.08
N VAL A 172 -13.59 6.78 -8.40
CA VAL A 172 -13.85 5.40 -7.95
C VAL A 172 -14.58 5.42 -6.61
N PHE A 173 -15.71 4.69 -6.52
CA PHE A 173 -16.49 4.54 -5.31
C PHE A 173 -16.39 3.09 -4.82
N MET A 174 -15.80 2.91 -3.64
CA MET A 174 -15.46 1.60 -3.10
C MET A 174 -16.36 1.29 -1.91
N ILE A 175 -17.20 0.26 -2.06
CA ILE A 175 -18.02 -0.29 -0.99
C ILE A 175 -17.18 -1.30 -0.24
N ASP A 176 -16.88 -1.00 1.02
CA ASP A 176 -15.93 -1.73 1.83
C ASP A 176 -16.55 -2.96 2.53
N ASP A 177 -15.84 -3.56 3.46
CA ASP A 177 -16.14 -4.84 4.12
C ASP A 177 -17.58 -4.93 4.65
N ASN A 178 -18.13 -6.15 4.62
CA ASN A 178 -19.45 -6.52 5.15
C ASN A 178 -20.67 -6.14 4.28
N TRP A 179 -20.49 -5.90 2.98
CA TRP A 179 -21.59 -5.74 2.01
C TRP A 179 -22.25 -7.09 1.65
N GLN A 180 -21.46 -8.18 1.61
CA GLN A 180 -21.88 -9.53 1.24
C GLN A 180 -22.58 -10.26 2.40
N ARG A 181 -23.34 -11.29 2.10
CA ARG A 181 -24.07 -12.11 3.11
C ARG A 181 -23.15 -12.66 4.19
N TYR A 182 -22.01 -13.23 3.76
CA TYR A 182 -20.90 -13.70 4.59
C TYR A 182 -19.67 -13.90 3.71
N TYR A 183 -18.50 -14.09 4.31
CA TYR A 183 -17.27 -14.24 3.55
C TYR A 183 -17.31 -15.51 2.69
N GLY A 184 -16.90 -15.38 1.42
CA GLY A 184 -16.96 -16.42 0.39
C GLY A 184 -18.25 -16.41 -0.44
N ASN A 185 -19.27 -15.64 -0.03
CA ASN A 185 -20.48 -15.37 -0.81
C ASN A 185 -20.35 -13.98 -1.48
N PHE A 186 -20.70 -13.89 -2.76
CA PHE A 186 -20.59 -12.64 -3.53
C PHE A 186 -21.94 -12.05 -3.94
N ASP A 187 -22.98 -12.33 -3.14
CA ASP A 187 -24.26 -11.65 -3.23
C ASP A 187 -24.43 -10.61 -2.11
N PHE A 188 -25.05 -9.47 -2.43
CA PHE A 188 -25.38 -8.46 -1.44
C PHE A 188 -26.36 -9.00 -0.39
N LYS A 189 -26.25 -8.51 0.85
CA LYS A 189 -27.22 -8.76 1.92
C LYS A 189 -28.58 -8.14 1.55
N PRO A 190 -29.63 -8.90 1.28
CA PRO A 190 -30.88 -8.34 0.79
C PRO A 190 -31.58 -7.41 1.79
N GLU A 191 -31.37 -7.64 3.09
CA GLU A 191 -31.91 -6.78 4.16
C GLU A 191 -31.22 -5.41 4.25
N LYS A 192 -30.00 -5.29 3.72
CA LYS A 192 -29.23 -4.04 3.69
C LYS A 192 -29.21 -3.39 2.30
N PHE A 193 -29.39 -4.20 1.27
CA PHE A 193 -29.32 -3.81 -0.14
C PHE A 193 -30.58 -4.32 -0.87
N PRO A 194 -31.72 -3.60 -0.78
CA PRO A 194 -32.96 -4.04 -1.42
C PRO A 194 -32.92 -4.00 -2.95
N ASP A 195 -32.12 -3.12 -3.55
CA ASP A 195 -31.92 -3.00 -4.99
C ASP A 195 -30.45 -2.67 -5.32
N PRO A 196 -29.51 -3.62 -5.21
CA PRO A 196 -28.10 -3.35 -5.43
C PRO A 196 -27.76 -2.99 -6.88
N LYS A 197 -28.52 -3.52 -7.86
CA LYS A 197 -28.34 -3.15 -9.28
C LYS A 197 -28.76 -1.71 -9.54
N GLY A 198 -29.93 -1.30 -9.03
CA GLY A 198 -30.38 0.09 -9.14
C GLY A 198 -29.45 1.07 -8.42
N MET A 199 -28.87 0.68 -7.27
CA MET A 199 -27.84 1.46 -6.59
C MET A 199 -26.61 1.67 -7.48
N THR A 200 -26.10 0.62 -8.09
CA THR A 200 -24.92 0.70 -8.96
C THR A 200 -25.18 1.53 -10.21
N ASP A 201 -26.36 1.35 -10.83
CA ASP A 201 -26.76 2.14 -12.00
C ASP A 201 -26.89 3.63 -11.66
N GLU A 202 -27.36 3.97 -10.46
CA GLU A 202 -27.40 5.36 -9.98
C GLU A 202 -26.00 5.92 -9.76
N LEU A 203 -25.11 5.18 -9.10
CA LEU A 203 -23.72 5.58 -8.91
C LEU A 203 -23.02 5.84 -10.25
N HIS A 204 -23.25 4.99 -11.25
CA HIS A 204 -22.75 5.20 -12.61
C HIS A 204 -23.33 6.46 -13.26
N ARG A 205 -24.64 6.73 -13.10
CA ARG A 205 -25.26 7.97 -13.62
C ARG A 205 -24.69 9.23 -12.94
N MET A 206 -24.28 9.12 -11.70
CA MET A 206 -23.58 10.18 -10.98
C MET A 206 -22.13 10.36 -11.42
N GLY A 207 -21.56 9.45 -12.21
CA GLY A 207 -20.19 9.51 -12.74
C GLY A 207 -19.16 8.68 -11.98
N PHE A 208 -19.59 7.84 -11.03
CA PHE A 208 -18.67 6.96 -10.30
C PHE A 208 -18.40 5.63 -11.01
N LYS A 209 -17.25 5.04 -10.74
CA LYS A 209 -16.93 3.63 -10.96
C LYS A 209 -17.07 2.89 -9.64
N VAL A 210 -17.67 1.71 -9.63
CA VAL A 210 -18.04 1.01 -8.40
C VAL A 210 -17.15 -0.21 -8.18
N MET A 211 -16.50 -0.27 -7.03
CA MET A 211 -15.69 -1.41 -6.59
C MET A 211 -16.25 -2.00 -5.29
N LEU A 212 -16.05 -3.32 -5.11
CA LEU A 212 -16.41 -4.03 -3.89
C LEU A 212 -15.17 -4.59 -3.20
N TRP A 213 -15.17 -4.51 -1.87
CA TRP A 213 -14.16 -5.17 -1.04
C TRP A 213 -14.36 -6.68 -1.05
N ILE A 214 -13.26 -7.45 -1.18
CA ILE A 214 -13.23 -8.90 -1.06
C ILE A 214 -11.96 -9.37 -0.34
N ALA A 215 -12.02 -10.58 0.23
CA ALA A 215 -10.91 -11.26 0.86
C ALA A 215 -10.92 -12.76 0.48
N PRO A 216 -9.78 -13.50 0.61
CA PRO A 216 -9.73 -14.92 0.26
C PRO A 216 -10.43 -15.82 1.29
N TYR A 217 -11.05 -15.24 2.28
CA TYR A 217 -11.63 -15.96 3.41
C TYR A 217 -13.06 -16.42 3.14
N VAL A 218 -13.43 -17.55 3.79
CA VAL A 218 -14.73 -18.21 3.67
C VAL A 218 -15.26 -18.48 5.07
N SER A 219 -16.46 -17.99 5.38
CA SER A 219 -17.09 -18.27 6.67
C SER A 219 -17.25 -19.78 6.89
N ALA A 220 -16.69 -20.28 7.99
CA ALA A 220 -16.56 -21.73 8.26
C ALA A 220 -17.91 -22.45 8.40
N ASP A 221 -19.00 -21.73 8.69
CA ASP A 221 -20.36 -22.27 8.79
C ASP A 221 -21.28 -21.77 7.66
N SER A 222 -20.79 -21.83 6.42
CA SER A 222 -21.53 -21.35 5.25
C SER A 222 -21.79 -22.48 4.24
N PRO A 223 -22.81 -22.37 3.38
CA PRO A 223 -22.99 -23.26 2.24
C PRO A 223 -21.77 -23.27 1.32
N GLU A 224 -21.13 -22.12 1.11
CA GLU A 224 -19.91 -21.99 0.28
C GLU A 224 -18.74 -22.79 0.85
N PHE A 225 -18.55 -22.80 2.17
CA PHE A 225 -17.54 -23.64 2.80
C PHE A 225 -17.70 -25.11 2.38
N ARG A 226 -18.93 -25.65 2.48
CA ARG A 226 -19.22 -27.07 2.14
C ARG A 226 -19.03 -27.36 0.66
N ILE A 227 -19.39 -26.42 -0.20
CA ILE A 227 -19.18 -26.54 -1.65
C ILE A 227 -17.69 -26.57 -1.96
N LEU A 228 -16.91 -25.63 -1.41
CA LEU A 228 -15.49 -25.48 -1.65
C LEU A 228 -14.68 -26.62 -1.03
N GLU A 229 -15.06 -27.08 0.16
CA GLU A 229 -14.48 -28.27 0.80
C GLU A 229 -14.64 -29.52 -0.08
N LYS A 230 -15.87 -29.79 -0.56
CA LYS A 230 -16.18 -30.90 -1.46
C LYS A 230 -15.40 -30.82 -2.77
N LYS A 231 -15.15 -29.64 -3.29
CA LYS A 231 -14.34 -29.39 -4.50
C LYS A 231 -12.84 -29.49 -4.24
N GLY A 232 -12.38 -29.48 -2.98
CA GLY A 232 -10.97 -29.43 -2.63
C GLY A 232 -10.32 -28.05 -2.89
N TYR A 233 -11.08 -26.97 -2.82
CA TYR A 233 -10.63 -25.61 -3.13
C TYR A 233 -10.20 -24.81 -1.89
N LEU A 234 -10.40 -25.37 -0.69
CA LEU A 234 -9.96 -24.76 0.56
C LEU A 234 -8.52 -25.18 0.90
N LEU A 235 -7.74 -24.23 1.40
CA LEU A 235 -6.43 -24.49 1.99
C LEU A 235 -6.56 -25.50 3.14
N LYS A 236 -5.61 -26.42 3.27
CA LYS A 236 -5.64 -27.49 4.27
C LYS A 236 -4.54 -27.35 5.30
N LYS A 237 -4.79 -27.85 6.50
CA LYS A 237 -3.77 -28.09 7.52
C LYS A 237 -2.97 -29.35 7.14
N LYS A 238 -1.64 -29.26 7.28
CA LYS A 238 -0.72 -30.33 6.90
C LYS A 238 -0.83 -31.57 7.79
N ASP A 239 -1.08 -31.37 9.06
CA ASP A 239 -1.16 -32.46 10.07
C ASP A 239 -2.46 -33.27 10.00
N THR A 240 -3.57 -32.61 9.66
CA THR A 240 -4.91 -33.22 9.67
C THR A 240 -5.50 -33.45 8.29
N GLY A 241 -5.03 -32.77 7.26
CA GLY A 241 -5.62 -32.74 5.92
C GLY A 241 -7.00 -32.06 5.86
N GLN A 242 -7.47 -31.49 6.98
CA GLN A 242 -8.76 -30.78 7.06
C GLN A 242 -8.60 -29.34 6.58
N PRO A 243 -9.71 -28.64 6.19
CA PRO A 243 -9.66 -27.23 5.88
C PRO A 243 -8.97 -26.41 6.98
N ALA A 244 -8.02 -25.58 6.60
CA ALA A 244 -7.32 -24.69 7.51
C ALA A 244 -8.25 -23.55 7.95
N ILE A 245 -8.36 -23.34 9.24
CA ILE A 245 -9.07 -22.20 9.82
C ILE A 245 -8.02 -21.15 10.22
N ILE A 246 -8.09 -20.01 9.59
CA ILE A 246 -7.17 -18.88 9.78
C ILE A 246 -7.80 -17.90 10.76
N HIS A 247 -7.04 -17.45 11.76
CA HIS A 247 -7.41 -16.34 12.63
C HIS A 247 -6.91 -15.03 12.01
N TRP A 248 -7.83 -14.15 11.68
CA TRP A 248 -7.57 -12.86 11.07
C TRP A 248 -8.37 -11.75 11.80
N TRP A 249 -8.36 -10.50 11.36
CA TRP A 249 -9.02 -9.40 12.10
C TRP A 249 -10.55 -9.57 12.29
N ASN A 250 -11.23 -10.32 11.42
CA ASN A 250 -12.67 -10.62 11.55
C ASN A 250 -12.94 -12.03 12.12
N GLY A 251 -12.03 -12.56 12.94
CA GLY A 251 -12.20 -13.83 13.65
C GLY A 251 -11.63 -15.03 12.89
N PHE A 252 -12.38 -16.13 12.81
CA PHE A 252 -11.92 -17.41 12.30
C PHE A 252 -12.63 -17.76 11.00
N SER A 253 -11.88 -18.02 9.93
CA SER A 253 -12.43 -18.37 8.64
C SER A 253 -11.57 -19.43 7.96
N ALA A 254 -12.18 -20.27 7.12
CA ALA A 254 -11.44 -21.00 6.11
C ALA A 254 -10.94 -20.01 5.03
N CYS A 255 -10.08 -20.45 4.13
CA CYS A 255 -9.70 -19.65 3.00
C CYS A 255 -9.53 -20.48 1.74
N TYR A 256 -9.69 -19.86 0.58
CA TYR A 256 -9.33 -20.47 -0.69
C TYR A 256 -7.85 -20.85 -0.67
N ASP A 257 -7.50 -21.98 -1.25
CA ASP A 257 -6.12 -22.26 -1.60
C ASP A 257 -5.77 -21.51 -2.88
N THR A 258 -5.13 -20.35 -2.74
CA THR A 258 -4.79 -19.48 -3.86
C THR A 258 -3.74 -20.11 -4.79
N THR A 259 -3.07 -21.17 -4.37
CA THR A 259 -2.11 -21.92 -5.18
C THR A 259 -2.80 -22.97 -6.06
N ASN A 260 -4.09 -23.24 -5.84
CA ASN A 260 -4.90 -24.12 -6.65
C ASN A 260 -5.51 -23.36 -7.84
N PRO A 261 -5.09 -23.62 -9.10
CA PRO A 261 -5.58 -22.88 -10.26
C PRO A 261 -7.08 -23.07 -10.51
N GLU A 262 -7.66 -24.23 -10.15
CA GLU A 262 -9.10 -24.48 -10.30
C GLU A 262 -9.89 -23.67 -9.26
N ALA A 263 -9.39 -23.56 -8.03
CA ALA A 263 -10.01 -22.73 -6.99
C ALA A 263 -10.01 -21.24 -7.39
N MET A 264 -8.88 -20.76 -7.93
CA MET A 264 -8.76 -19.37 -8.37
C MET A 264 -9.62 -19.07 -9.61
N GLU A 265 -9.73 -20.01 -10.55
CA GLU A 265 -10.62 -19.84 -11.70
C GLU A 265 -12.10 -19.86 -11.26
N TYR A 266 -12.48 -20.75 -10.34
CA TYR A 266 -13.81 -20.76 -9.75
C TYR A 266 -14.14 -19.42 -9.09
N LEU A 267 -13.25 -18.89 -8.24
CA LEU A 267 -13.41 -17.59 -7.61
C LEU A 267 -13.55 -16.47 -8.64
N LYS A 268 -12.69 -16.46 -9.66
CA LYS A 268 -12.75 -15.47 -10.74
C LYS A 268 -14.10 -15.49 -11.46
N GLN A 269 -14.66 -16.67 -11.71
CA GLN A 269 -15.99 -16.80 -12.30
C GLN A 269 -17.10 -16.26 -11.40
N GLN A 270 -17.02 -16.49 -10.07
CA GLN A 270 -17.98 -15.91 -9.12
C GLN A 270 -17.90 -14.37 -9.12
N LEU A 271 -16.70 -13.82 -9.16
CA LEU A 271 -16.52 -12.36 -9.23
C LEU A 271 -17.04 -11.76 -10.54
N ARG A 272 -16.82 -12.42 -11.68
CA ARG A 272 -17.39 -12.01 -12.97
C ARG A 272 -18.91 -12.07 -12.98
N ALA A 273 -19.49 -13.15 -12.43
CA ALA A 273 -20.95 -13.25 -12.28
C ALA A 273 -21.52 -12.11 -11.40
N ASN A 274 -20.80 -11.71 -10.34
CA ASN A 274 -21.14 -10.53 -9.54
C ASN A 274 -21.09 -9.25 -10.38
N GLN A 275 -20.05 -9.04 -11.19
CA GLN A 275 -19.94 -7.89 -12.09
C GLN A 275 -21.11 -7.82 -13.07
N GLU A 276 -21.45 -8.94 -13.73
CA GLU A 276 -22.56 -9.02 -14.68
C GLU A 276 -23.89 -8.76 -14.00
N LYS A 277 -24.13 -9.35 -12.83
CA LYS A 277 -25.39 -9.27 -12.09
C LYS A 277 -25.68 -7.85 -11.58
N TYR A 278 -24.66 -7.20 -11.04
CA TYR A 278 -24.81 -5.94 -10.31
C TYR A 278 -24.18 -4.73 -11.01
N GLY A 279 -23.44 -4.91 -12.09
CA GLY A 279 -22.76 -3.82 -12.79
C GLY A 279 -21.52 -3.30 -12.08
N ILE A 280 -20.82 -4.13 -11.31
CA ILE A 280 -19.61 -3.74 -10.58
C ILE A 280 -18.42 -3.59 -11.54
N ASP A 281 -17.62 -2.54 -11.40
CA ASP A 281 -16.45 -2.29 -12.26
C ASP A 281 -15.22 -3.10 -11.81
N GLY A 282 -15.06 -3.37 -10.51
CA GLY A 282 -13.91 -4.12 -10.01
C GLY A 282 -13.91 -4.39 -8.51
N PHE A 283 -12.73 -4.74 -7.97
CA PHE A 283 -12.63 -5.22 -6.59
C PHE A 283 -11.40 -4.69 -5.86
N LYS A 284 -11.56 -4.44 -4.55
CA LYS A 284 -10.50 -4.27 -3.58
C LYS A 284 -10.16 -5.64 -3.00
N PHE A 285 -8.99 -6.16 -3.34
CA PHE A 285 -8.46 -7.44 -2.88
C PHE A 285 -7.71 -7.25 -1.57
N ASP A 286 -8.37 -7.48 -0.46
CA ASP A 286 -7.81 -7.33 0.89
C ASP A 286 -7.49 -8.69 1.52
N GLY A 287 -6.89 -8.71 2.72
CA GLY A 287 -6.48 -9.92 3.39
C GLY A 287 -5.25 -10.58 2.75
N ALA A 288 -5.15 -11.91 2.89
CA ALA A 288 -4.01 -12.72 2.45
C ALA A 288 -2.68 -12.37 3.11
N ASP A 289 -2.70 -11.68 4.24
CA ASP A 289 -1.48 -11.34 4.98
C ASP A 289 -0.80 -12.60 5.52
N ILE A 290 0.48 -12.75 5.22
CA ILE A 290 1.29 -13.87 5.71
C ILE A 290 1.43 -13.87 7.24
N SER A 291 1.23 -12.73 7.89
CA SER A 291 1.24 -12.59 9.35
C SER A 291 0.16 -13.43 10.07
N TYR A 292 -0.89 -13.85 9.35
CA TYR A 292 -1.91 -14.78 9.86
C TYR A 292 -1.57 -16.25 9.63
N MET A 293 -0.45 -16.54 8.97
CA MET A 293 -0.08 -17.89 8.57
C MET A 293 1.24 -18.31 9.22
N THR A 294 1.27 -19.52 9.76
CA THR A 294 2.51 -20.11 10.28
C THR A 294 3.20 -20.93 9.17
N PRO A 295 4.42 -20.58 8.75
CA PRO A 295 5.14 -21.36 7.76
C PRO A 295 5.27 -22.83 8.14
N GLY A 296 5.02 -23.73 7.18
CA GLY A 296 5.14 -25.19 7.36
C GLY A 296 3.90 -25.89 7.90
N GLU A 297 2.86 -25.15 8.33
CA GLU A 297 1.61 -25.75 8.86
C GLU A 297 0.57 -26.10 7.79
N TYR A 298 0.73 -25.63 6.55
CA TYR A 298 -0.28 -25.77 5.51
C TYR A 298 0.13 -26.77 4.43
N ASP A 299 -0.86 -27.49 3.91
CA ASP A 299 -0.75 -28.35 2.75
C ASP A 299 -1.39 -27.64 1.55
N PHE A 300 -0.57 -26.85 0.85
CA PHE A 300 -0.95 -26.16 -0.37
C PHE A 300 -1.14 -27.16 -1.53
N TYR A 301 -1.95 -26.80 -2.51
CA TYR A 301 -2.09 -27.53 -3.76
C TYR A 301 -0.74 -27.61 -4.49
N ASP A 302 -0.07 -26.49 -4.66
CA ASP A 302 1.33 -26.41 -5.09
C ASP A 302 2.24 -26.78 -3.89
N LYS A 303 2.94 -27.91 -4.00
CA LYS A 303 3.73 -28.47 -2.88
C LYS A 303 4.99 -27.68 -2.55
N ASP A 304 5.43 -26.82 -3.46
CA ASP A 304 6.57 -25.91 -3.26
C ASP A 304 6.13 -24.53 -2.73
N ALA A 305 4.81 -24.31 -2.58
CA ALA A 305 4.26 -23.05 -2.15
C ALA A 305 4.51 -22.74 -0.66
N THR A 306 4.59 -21.48 -0.38
CA THR A 306 4.74 -20.88 0.96
C THR A 306 3.61 -19.88 1.21
N PRO A 307 3.45 -19.35 2.43
CA PRO A 307 2.54 -18.23 2.67
C PRO A 307 2.81 -17.02 1.75
N ASN A 308 4.06 -16.78 1.36
CA ASN A 308 4.39 -15.72 0.39
C ASN A 308 3.82 -16.04 -1.01
N THR A 309 3.91 -17.28 -1.46
CA THR A 309 3.31 -17.75 -2.72
C THR A 309 1.79 -17.61 -2.69
N PHE A 310 1.15 -17.96 -1.56
CA PHE A 310 -0.28 -17.75 -1.34
C PHE A 310 -0.67 -16.28 -1.53
N MET A 311 0.05 -15.35 -0.90
CA MET A 311 -0.18 -13.90 -1.02
C MET A 311 0.07 -13.40 -2.45
N GLU A 312 1.10 -13.89 -3.13
CA GLU A 312 1.40 -13.55 -4.54
C GLU A 312 0.26 -13.97 -5.47
N LYS A 313 -0.22 -15.21 -5.35
CA LYS A 313 -1.32 -15.74 -6.19
C LYS A 313 -2.63 -15.00 -5.94
N TRP A 314 -2.92 -14.62 -4.69
CA TRP A 314 -4.05 -13.75 -4.38
C TRP A 314 -3.95 -12.40 -5.10
N ALA A 315 -2.80 -11.74 -4.98
CA ALA A 315 -2.58 -10.45 -5.63
C ALA A 315 -2.64 -10.56 -7.16
N ALA A 316 -2.10 -11.64 -7.74
CA ALA A 316 -2.12 -11.87 -9.18
C ALA A 316 -3.54 -12.01 -9.76
N LEU A 317 -4.54 -12.43 -8.96
CA LEU A 317 -5.94 -12.47 -9.37
C LEU A 317 -6.43 -11.07 -9.78
N GLY A 318 -5.94 -10.02 -9.11
CA GLY A 318 -6.26 -8.62 -9.42
C GLY A 318 -5.99 -8.24 -10.86
N LEU A 319 -4.99 -8.83 -11.52
CA LEU A 319 -4.68 -8.59 -12.94
C LEU A 319 -5.81 -8.99 -13.89
N SER A 320 -6.75 -9.83 -13.44
CA SER A 320 -7.94 -10.21 -14.23
C SER A 320 -9.03 -9.13 -14.24
N PHE A 321 -8.90 -8.08 -13.44
CA PHE A 321 -9.89 -7.04 -13.25
C PHE A 321 -9.24 -5.66 -13.44
N PRO A 322 -9.69 -4.88 -14.44
CA PRO A 322 -9.08 -3.58 -14.75
C PRO A 322 -9.20 -2.54 -13.63
N TYR A 323 -10.27 -2.61 -12.82
CA TYR A 323 -10.38 -1.88 -11.56
C TYR A 323 -10.01 -2.84 -10.43
N ASN A 324 -8.83 -2.66 -9.87
CA ASN A 324 -8.32 -3.46 -8.76
C ASN A 324 -7.62 -2.56 -7.74
N GLU A 325 -7.65 -2.95 -6.49
CA GLU A 325 -6.83 -2.36 -5.42
C GLU A 325 -6.37 -3.47 -4.48
N LEU A 326 -5.11 -3.41 -4.06
CA LEU A 326 -4.49 -4.40 -3.18
C LEU A 326 -3.74 -3.71 -2.04
N ARG A 327 -3.65 -4.39 -0.89
CA ARG A 327 -2.85 -3.94 0.24
C ARG A 327 -1.67 -4.87 0.51
N ALA A 328 -1.90 -6.17 0.56
CA ALA A 328 -0.87 -7.19 0.76
C ALA A 328 -0.43 -7.77 -0.59
N CYS A 329 0.87 -7.82 -0.83
CA CYS A 329 1.44 -8.35 -2.06
C CYS A 329 2.85 -8.87 -1.83
N TRP A 330 3.18 -10.00 -2.43
CA TRP A 330 4.54 -10.51 -2.53
C TRP A 330 5.04 -10.40 -3.96
N LYS A 331 6.22 -9.78 -4.15
CA LYS A 331 6.75 -9.54 -5.50
C LYS A 331 5.74 -8.76 -6.39
N LEU A 332 5.56 -9.12 -7.66
CA LEU A 332 4.64 -8.51 -8.63
C LEU A 332 4.88 -7.00 -8.84
N GLY A 333 6.08 -6.50 -8.57
CA GLY A 333 6.48 -5.15 -8.96
C GLY A 333 6.36 -4.96 -10.47
N GLY A 334 6.04 -3.74 -10.93
CA GLY A 334 5.89 -3.42 -12.35
C GLY A 334 4.60 -3.89 -13.02
N GLN A 335 3.72 -4.61 -12.29
CA GLN A 335 2.42 -5.06 -12.81
C GLN A 335 1.35 -3.97 -12.70
N ALA A 336 0.29 -4.05 -13.51
CA ALA A 336 -0.84 -3.12 -13.53
C ALA A 336 -1.79 -3.35 -12.33
N LEU A 337 -1.25 -3.27 -11.12
CA LEU A 337 -1.95 -3.43 -9.86
C LEU A 337 -1.93 -2.12 -9.07
N VAL A 338 -3.11 -1.62 -8.70
CA VAL A 338 -3.21 -0.50 -7.77
C VAL A 338 -2.90 -1.01 -6.36
N GLN A 339 -1.90 -0.43 -5.73
CA GLN A 339 -1.53 -0.75 -4.36
C GLN A 339 -2.00 0.35 -3.42
N ARG A 340 -2.30 0.02 -2.19
CA ARG A 340 -2.57 0.95 -1.11
C ARG A 340 -1.64 0.65 0.06
N LEU A 341 -1.13 1.67 0.72
CA LEU A 341 -0.42 1.48 1.99
C LEU A 341 -1.41 0.95 3.05
N GLY A 342 -0.89 0.20 4.01
CA GLY A 342 -1.68 -0.31 5.14
C GLY A 342 -2.26 0.83 5.98
N ASP A 343 -3.41 0.53 6.60
CA ASP A 343 -4.16 1.46 7.44
C ASP A 343 -3.27 2.14 8.48
N LYS A 344 -3.35 3.45 8.53
CA LYS A 344 -2.62 4.29 9.48
C LYS A 344 -3.59 4.90 10.49
N ASP A 345 -3.07 5.19 11.67
CA ASP A 345 -3.82 5.86 12.70
C ASP A 345 -4.20 7.30 12.29
N TYR A 346 -5.28 7.82 12.85
CA TYR A 346 -5.62 9.22 12.80
C TYR A 346 -4.66 10.02 13.68
N SER A 347 -3.50 10.36 13.16
CA SER A 347 -2.46 11.07 13.91
C SER A 347 -1.42 11.78 13.03
N TRP A 348 -0.79 12.82 13.56
CA TRP A 348 0.34 13.50 12.91
C TRP A 348 1.55 12.56 12.69
N ASN A 349 1.74 11.59 13.58
CA ASN A 349 2.79 10.58 13.38
C ASN A 349 2.53 9.75 12.12
N ALA A 350 1.30 9.31 11.94
CA ALA A 350 0.87 8.57 10.75
C ALA A 350 1.01 9.42 9.46
N THR A 351 0.61 10.70 9.52
CA THR A 351 0.77 11.63 8.39
C THR A 351 2.23 11.79 7.96
N ARG A 352 3.18 11.84 8.90
CA ARG A 352 4.63 11.87 8.59
C ARG A 352 5.13 10.61 7.90
N MET A 353 4.47 9.46 8.09
CA MET A 353 4.88 8.20 7.48
C MET A 353 4.43 8.06 6.02
N LEU A 354 3.43 8.84 5.56
CA LEU A 354 2.85 8.69 4.22
C LEU A 354 3.90 8.84 3.11
N ILE A 355 4.66 9.94 3.10
CA ILE A 355 5.67 10.20 2.06
C ILE A 355 6.74 9.11 2.01
N PRO A 356 7.48 8.81 3.10
CA PRO A 356 8.55 7.83 3.04
C PRO A 356 8.07 6.41 2.72
N ASP A 357 6.87 6.00 3.16
CA ASP A 357 6.31 4.70 2.80
C ASP A 357 5.94 4.65 1.29
N MET A 358 5.42 5.75 0.71
CA MET A 358 5.20 5.88 -0.73
C MET A 358 6.50 5.82 -1.53
N LEU A 359 7.56 6.45 -1.04
CA LEU A 359 8.88 6.40 -1.67
C LEU A 359 9.44 4.97 -1.67
N ALA A 360 9.26 4.23 -0.57
CA ALA A 360 9.63 2.83 -0.49
C ALA A 360 8.84 1.96 -1.47
N ALA A 361 7.53 2.17 -1.58
CA ALA A 361 6.68 1.46 -2.55
C ALA A 361 7.19 1.65 -3.98
N GLY A 362 7.47 2.89 -4.39
CA GLY A 362 7.99 3.19 -5.72
C GLY A 362 9.34 2.52 -6.00
N LEU A 363 10.29 2.57 -5.04
CA LEU A 363 11.59 1.91 -5.16
C LEU A 363 11.46 0.39 -5.32
N LEU A 364 10.46 -0.22 -4.69
CA LEU A 364 10.21 -1.67 -4.72
C LEU A 364 9.32 -2.13 -5.88
N GLY A 365 9.05 -1.25 -6.85
CA GLY A 365 8.32 -1.60 -8.07
C GLY A 365 6.80 -1.38 -8.01
N TYR A 366 6.26 -0.90 -6.91
CA TYR A 366 4.84 -0.59 -6.76
C TYR A 366 4.58 0.87 -7.16
N TYR A 367 4.54 1.10 -8.46
CA TYR A 367 4.47 2.46 -9.02
C TYR A 367 3.09 3.10 -8.88
N TYR A 368 2.04 2.30 -8.75
CA TYR A 368 0.62 2.71 -8.75
C TYR A 368 0.04 2.63 -7.34
N THR A 369 0.68 3.29 -6.38
CA THR A 369 0.35 3.18 -4.95
C THR A 369 -0.39 4.42 -4.46
N CYS A 370 -1.48 4.19 -3.71
CA CYS A 370 -2.18 5.18 -2.91
C CYS A 370 -1.58 5.23 -1.49
N PRO A 371 -1.37 6.42 -0.90
CA PRO A 371 -0.72 6.54 0.42
C PRO A 371 -1.56 6.15 1.64
N ASP A 372 -2.69 5.55 1.50
CA ASP A 372 -3.75 5.20 2.45
C ASP A 372 -4.98 6.11 2.24
N MET A 373 -5.94 6.06 3.14
CA MET A 373 -7.11 6.94 3.18
C MET A 373 -6.76 8.27 3.83
N ILE A 374 -7.34 9.36 3.34
CA ILE A 374 -7.13 10.69 3.92
C ILE A 374 -7.62 10.69 5.38
N GLY A 375 -6.72 11.10 6.28
CA GLY A 375 -6.94 11.05 7.73
C GLY A 375 -6.55 9.72 8.38
N GLY A 376 -6.30 8.66 7.60
CA GLY A 376 -5.96 7.32 8.04
C GLY A 376 -7.07 6.29 7.81
N GLY A 377 -6.70 5.03 7.63
CA GLY A 377 -7.62 3.89 7.41
C GLY A 377 -7.94 3.07 8.66
N GLN A 378 -7.23 3.28 9.77
CA GLN A 378 -7.43 2.53 11.01
C GLN A 378 -8.71 3.00 11.72
N TYR A 379 -9.83 2.30 11.51
CA TYR A 379 -11.14 2.71 12.02
C TYR A 379 -11.19 2.88 13.54
N SER A 380 -10.45 2.07 14.29
CA SER A 380 -10.43 2.15 15.77
C SER A 380 -9.90 3.50 16.27
N ALA A 381 -9.07 4.20 15.48
CA ALA A 381 -8.59 5.53 15.80
C ALA A 381 -9.68 6.61 15.70
N PHE A 382 -10.81 6.31 15.06
CA PHE A 382 -11.95 7.24 14.90
C PHE A 382 -13.07 7.01 15.89
N LEU A 383 -13.16 5.82 16.53
CA LEU A 383 -14.31 5.42 17.36
C LEU A 383 -14.60 6.34 18.56
N ASN A 384 -13.57 6.98 19.11
CA ASN A 384 -13.70 7.79 20.33
C ASN A 384 -13.27 9.25 20.13
N VAL A 385 -13.16 9.70 18.88
CA VAL A 385 -12.81 11.09 18.56
C VAL A 385 -14.00 11.97 18.86
N LYS A 386 -13.88 12.84 19.87
CA LYS A 386 -14.92 13.81 20.25
C LYS A 386 -14.85 15.08 19.40
N GLU A 387 -13.66 15.49 19.06
CA GLU A 387 -13.37 16.67 18.27
C GLU A 387 -12.25 16.33 17.28
N PHE A 388 -12.49 16.59 16.00
CA PHE A 388 -11.51 16.30 14.96
C PHE A 388 -10.47 17.42 14.86
N ASP A 389 -9.21 17.06 14.71
CA ASP A 389 -8.14 17.98 14.30
C ASP A 389 -8.33 18.28 12.81
N GLU A 390 -9.00 19.38 12.50
CA GLU A 390 -9.29 19.79 11.13
C GLU A 390 -8.00 20.06 10.34
N GLU A 391 -6.96 20.62 11.00
CA GLU A 391 -5.67 20.84 10.33
C GLU A 391 -5.06 19.52 9.87
N LEU A 392 -5.10 18.47 10.68
CA LEU A 392 -4.58 17.14 10.32
C LEU A 392 -5.27 16.60 9.05
N ILE A 393 -6.60 16.67 8.99
CA ILE A 393 -7.36 16.17 7.82
C ILE A 393 -7.01 16.96 6.56
N VAL A 394 -6.98 18.30 6.65
CA VAL A 394 -6.63 19.15 5.51
C VAL A 394 -5.19 18.90 5.05
N ARG A 395 -4.23 18.79 6.00
CA ARG A 395 -2.83 18.47 5.64
C ARG A 395 -2.67 17.08 5.06
N SER A 396 -3.39 16.08 5.58
CA SER A 396 -3.44 14.75 4.99
C SER A 396 -3.96 14.82 3.54
N CYS A 397 -5.04 15.55 3.30
CA CYS A 397 -5.57 15.78 1.94
C CYS A 397 -4.53 16.44 1.02
N GLN A 398 -3.76 17.41 1.50
CA GLN A 398 -2.69 18.05 0.76
C GLN A 398 -1.54 17.08 0.41
N VAL A 399 -1.18 16.17 1.31
CA VAL A 399 -0.19 15.11 1.02
C VAL A 399 -0.65 14.24 -0.14
N HIS A 400 -1.95 13.88 -0.17
CA HIS A 400 -2.54 13.07 -1.22
C HIS A 400 -2.73 13.80 -2.56
N ALA A 401 -2.86 15.13 -2.57
CA ALA A 401 -3.30 15.90 -3.75
C ALA A 401 -2.49 15.64 -5.03
N LEU A 402 -1.17 15.37 -4.91
CA LEU A 402 -0.27 15.07 -6.03
C LEU A 402 0.21 13.61 -6.02
N MET A 403 -0.62 12.73 -5.48
CA MET A 403 -0.50 11.27 -5.46
C MET A 403 -1.88 10.67 -5.77
N PRO A 404 -2.05 9.36 -5.99
CA PRO A 404 -3.39 8.75 -5.97
C PRO A 404 -4.11 9.07 -4.66
N MET A 405 -5.35 9.55 -4.76
CA MET A 405 -6.07 10.24 -3.70
C MET A 405 -7.28 9.43 -3.25
N GLN A 406 -7.38 9.06 -1.97
CA GLN A 406 -8.51 8.27 -1.45
C GLN A 406 -9.11 8.89 -0.19
N PHE A 407 -10.41 9.20 -0.24
CA PHE A 407 -11.20 9.61 0.91
C PHE A 407 -11.93 8.41 1.51
N SER A 408 -11.93 8.30 2.84
CA SER A 408 -12.86 7.44 3.57
C SER A 408 -13.67 8.26 4.56
N VAL A 409 -13.04 9.13 5.30
CA VAL A 409 -13.72 10.16 6.10
C VAL A 409 -14.36 11.19 5.16
N ALA A 410 -15.62 11.51 5.38
CA ALA A 410 -16.36 12.54 4.63
C ALA A 410 -15.97 13.95 5.14
N PRO A 411 -15.23 14.76 4.38
CA PRO A 411 -14.76 16.07 4.85
C PRO A 411 -15.91 16.99 5.31
N TRP A 412 -17.01 17.01 4.57
CA TRP A 412 -18.20 17.82 4.89
C TRP A 412 -18.92 17.44 6.20
N ARG A 413 -18.65 16.25 6.76
CA ARG A 413 -19.22 15.79 8.03
C ARG A 413 -18.41 16.25 9.25
N ILE A 414 -17.08 16.28 9.10
CA ILE A 414 -16.16 16.43 10.22
C ILE A 414 -15.44 17.79 10.25
N LEU A 415 -15.44 18.53 9.13
CA LEU A 415 -14.74 19.80 9.01
C LEU A 415 -15.76 20.96 8.97
N SER A 416 -15.29 22.15 9.35
CA SER A 416 -15.96 23.39 8.99
C SER A 416 -16.12 23.50 7.47
N LYS A 417 -17.11 24.27 7.01
CA LYS A 417 -17.33 24.45 5.56
C LYS A 417 -16.08 24.98 4.85
N GLU A 418 -15.38 25.92 5.46
CA GLU A 418 -14.13 26.50 4.92
C GLU A 418 -13.07 25.41 4.71
N ASN A 419 -12.84 24.54 5.68
CA ASN A 419 -11.85 23.48 5.60
C ASN A 419 -12.27 22.34 4.67
N ALA A 420 -13.57 22.03 4.59
CA ALA A 420 -14.09 21.10 3.59
C ALA A 420 -13.90 21.63 2.16
N ASP A 421 -14.11 22.91 1.93
CA ASP A 421 -13.87 23.57 0.63
C ASP A 421 -12.37 23.53 0.24
N ILE A 422 -11.45 23.63 1.21
CA ILE A 422 -10.02 23.44 0.97
C ILE A 422 -9.75 21.99 0.50
N CYS A 423 -10.36 20.98 1.10
CA CYS A 423 -10.22 19.60 0.64
C CYS A 423 -10.76 19.41 -0.78
N ALA A 424 -11.93 20.00 -1.11
CA ALA A 424 -12.49 19.96 -2.46
C ALA A 424 -11.55 20.66 -3.47
N HIS A 425 -10.94 21.79 -3.10
CA HIS A 425 -9.94 22.46 -3.92
C HIS A 425 -8.75 21.52 -4.26
N TYR A 426 -8.25 20.76 -3.29
CA TYR A 426 -7.14 19.82 -3.53
C TYR A 426 -7.55 18.60 -4.33
N ALA A 427 -8.79 18.13 -4.22
CA ALA A 427 -9.35 17.13 -5.11
C ALA A 427 -9.41 17.63 -6.57
N HIS A 428 -9.77 18.89 -6.79
CA HIS A 428 -9.70 19.54 -8.11
C HIS A 428 -8.26 19.80 -8.58
N LEU A 429 -7.32 20.10 -7.67
CA LEU A 429 -5.91 20.20 -8.03
C LEU A 429 -5.39 18.84 -8.54
N HIS A 430 -5.74 17.74 -7.88
CA HIS A 430 -5.43 16.39 -8.34
C HIS A 430 -5.95 16.16 -9.77
N GLN A 431 -7.23 16.45 -10.02
CA GLN A 431 -7.84 16.35 -11.34
C GLN A 431 -7.12 17.24 -12.38
N LYS A 432 -6.74 18.47 -12.02
CA LYS A 432 -5.99 19.38 -12.90
C LYS A 432 -4.60 18.85 -13.26
N MET A 433 -3.95 18.15 -12.34
CA MET A 433 -2.61 17.55 -12.55
C MET A 433 -2.65 16.17 -13.18
N SER A 434 -3.84 15.61 -13.40
CA SER A 434 -4.06 14.24 -13.88
C SER A 434 -3.33 13.91 -15.18
N GLY A 435 -3.27 14.85 -16.12
CA GLY A 435 -2.56 14.64 -17.39
C GLY A 435 -1.09 14.31 -17.18
N TYR A 436 -0.42 15.02 -16.28
CA TYR A 436 0.98 14.75 -15.95
C TYR A 436 1.15 13.46 -15.11
N ILE A 437 0.26 13.23 -14.14
CA ILE A 437 0.30 12.00 -13.33
C ILE A 437 0.11 10.77 -14.23
N LEU A 438 -0.82 10.84 -15.20
CA LEU A 438 -1.07 9.77 -16.16
C LEU A 438 0.11 9.55 -17.12
N GLU A 439 0.77 10.63 -17.57
CA GLU A 439 2.02 10.54 -18.33
C GLU A 439 3.10 9.77 -17.55
N LEU A 440 3.26 10.09 -16.24
CA LEU A 440 4.18 9.39 -15.37
C LEU A 440 3.80 7.92 -15.16
N ALA A 441 2.51 7.60 -15.06
CA ALA A 441 2.04 6.21 -14.95
C ALA A 441 2.40 5.40 -16.22
N LYS A 442 2.18 5.97 -17.41
CA LYS A 442 2.59 5.36 -18.67
C LYS A 442 4.11 5.19 -18.76
N ARG A 443 4.87 6.21 -18.35
CA ARG A 443 6.33 6.13 -18.28
C ARG A 443 6.82 5.06 -17.30
N ALA A 444 6.17 4.91 -16.13
CA ALA A 444 6.48 3.84 -15.19
C ALA A 444 6.23 2.45 -15.79
N ALA A 445 5.16 2.27 -16.56
CA ALA A 445 4.85 1.04 -17.29
C ALA A 445 5.90 0.69 -18.36
N GLU A 446 6.59 1.67 -18.92
CA GLU A 446 7.61 1.47 -19.94
C GLU A 446 9.02 1.32 -19.36
N THR A 447 9.36 2.14 -18.36
CA THR A 447 10.74 2.30 -17.89
C THR A 447 11.02 1.73 -16.52
N GLY A 448 10.00 1.53 -15.68
CA GLY A 448 10.15 1.20 -14.27
C GLY A 448 10.53 2.39 -13.38
N GLU A 449 10.48 3.62 -13.89
CA GLU A 449 10.68 4.82 -13.08
C GLU A 449 9.44 5.12 -12.21
N PRO A 450 9.55 5.25 -10.88
CA PRO A 450 8.41 5.56 -10.01
C PRO A 450 7.74 6.89 -10.36
N ILE A 451 6.42 6.99 -10.10
CA ILE A 451 5.66 8.25 -10.23
C ILE A 451 6.10 9.22 -9.12
N VAL A 452 6.11 8.75 -7.88
CA VAL A 452 6.57 9.49 -6.69
C VAL A 452 7.99 9.07 -6.36
N ARG A 453 8.93 10.01 -6.32
CA ARG A 453 10.36 9.72 -6.25
C ARG A 453 11.01 10.44 -5.06
N SER A 454 11.98 9.79 -4.41
CA SER A 454 12.76 10.48 -3.39
C SER A 454 13.64 11.57 -3.99
N MET A 455 13.97 12.56 -3.19
CA MET A 455 14.92 13.60 -3.59
C MET A 455 16.29 13.00 -3.93
N GLU A 456 16.75 11.96 -3.23
CA GLU A 456 18.01 11.25 -3.51
C GLU A 456 17.96 10.51 -4.85
N TYR A 457 16.78 10.01 -5.27
CA TYR A 457 16.59 9.35 -6.55
C TYR A 457 16.83 10.29 -7.74
N GLU A 458 16.29 11.52 -7.69
CA GLU A 458 16.39 12.50 -8.78
C GLU A 458 17.62 13.42 -8.65
N TYR A 459 18.13 13.62 -7.43
CA TYR A 459 19.26 14.50 -7.13
C TYR A 459 20.28 13.77 -6.25
N PRO A 460 20.90 12.69 -6.77
CA PRO A 460 21.82 11.86 -6.00
C PRO A 460 23.02 12.66 -5.49
N HIS A 461 23.44 12.33 -4.28
CA HIS A 461 24.65 12.89 -3.64
C HIS A 461 24.61 14.41 -3.39
N GLN A 462 23.40 15.02 -3.36
CA GLN A 462 23.22 16.44 -3.04
C GLN A 462 22.72 16.70 -1.61
N GLY A 463 22.86 15.73 -0.70
CA GLY A 463 22.47 15.84 0.70
C GLY A 463 20.97 15.61 0.95
N PHE A 464 20.33 14.81 0.08
CA PHE A 464 18.90 14.47 0.19
C PHE A 464 18.63 13.05 0.69
N THR A 465 19.65 12.29 1.02
CA THR A 465 19.54 10.88 1.39
C THR A 465 18.52 10.64 2.52
N ASP A 466 18.51 11.51 3.54
CA ASP A 466 17.61 11.43 4.69
C ASP A 466 16.34 12.31 4.55
N CYS A 467 16.05 12.83 3.35
CA CYS A 467 14.89 13.69 3.10
C CYS A 467 13.60 12.86 3.01
N LYS A 468 12.70 13.01 4.00
CA LYS A 468 11.47 12.21 4.16
C LYS A 468 10.18 13.01 4.07
N ASP A 469 10.26 14.33 3.93
CA ASP A 469 9.13 15.26 4.08
C ASP A 469 8.86 16.12 2.84
N GLN A 470 9.60 15.85 1.76
CA GLN A 470 9.36 16.37 0.42
C GLN A 470 9.76 15.32 -0.61
N TYR A 471 9.17 15.40 -1.79
CA TYR A 471 9.36 14.41 -2.85
C TYR A 471 9.30 15.04 -4.23
N MET A 472 9.73 14.30 -5.24
CA MET A 472 9.53 14.63 -6.65
C MET A 472 8.32 13.88 -7.19
N LEU A 473 7.39 14.60 -7.81
CA LEU A 473 6.39 14.04 -8.70
C LEU A 473 7.02 14.00 -10.09
N GLY A 474 7.43 12.81 -10.51
CA GLY A 474 8.28 12.63 -11.68
C GLY A 474 9.61 13.37 -11.56
N ASP A 475 10.03 13.98 -12.65
CA ASP A 475 11.25 14.80 -12.75
C ASP A 475 10.97 16.30 -12.78
N LYS A 476 9.68 16.70 -12.75
CA LYS A 476 9.26 18.08 -12.99
C LYS A 476 8.82 18.84 -11.72
N TYR A 477 8.10 18.24 -10.80
CA TYR A 477 7.56 18.94 -9.65
C TYR A 477 8.17 18.45 -8.33
N LEU A 478 8.73 19.39 -7.56
CA LEU A 478 9.06 19.16 -6.15
C LEU A 478 7.84 19.53 -5.30
N VAL A 479 7.40 18.61 -4.45
CA VAL A 479 6.24 18.78 -3.57
C VAL A 479 6.69 18.72 -2.12
N ALA A 480 6.33 19.74 -1.32
CA ALA A 480 6.77 19.88 0.06
C ALA A 480 5.59 20.17 1.01
N PRO A 481 4.68 19.21 1.23
CA PRO A 481 3.50 19.43 2.07
C PRO A 481 3.88 19.61 3.54
N MET A 482 2.98 20.18 4.33
CA MET A 482 3.07 20.13 5.79
C MET A 482 2.72 18.71 6.25
N VAL A 483 3.61 18.12 7.04
CA VAL A 483 3.40 16.80 7.69
C VAL A 483 3.46 16.89 9.21
N THR A 484 3.47 18.13 9.72
CA THR A 484 3.41 18.51 11.13
C THR A 484 2.48 19.70 11.29
N PRO A 485 1.86 19.91 12.44
CA PRO A 485 1.02 21.09 12.66
C PRO A 485 1.83 22.38 12.53
N GLY A 486 1.17 23.44 12.08
CA GLY A 486 1.77 24.78 11.97
C GLY A 486 1.66 25.42 10.59
N VAL A 487 2.30 26.58 10.46
CA VAL A 487 2.17 27.47 9.29
C VAL A 487 3.51 27.82 8.63
N LYS A 488 4.59 27.15 9.00
CA LYS A 488 5.94 27.40 8.43
C LYS A 488 6.58 26.10 7.96
N ARG A 489 7.24 26.18 6.81
CA ARG A 489 7.90 25.05 6.17
C ARG A 489 9.28 25.44 5.66
N THR A 490 10.28 24.64 6.00
CA THR A 490 11.61 24.70 5.39
C THR A 490 11.66 23.76 4.18
N VAL A 491 11.96 24.27 3.00
CA VAL A 491 12.07 23.50 1.75
C VAL A 491 13.50 23.55 1.25
N LYS A 492 14.03 22.41 0.86
CA LYS A 492 15.37 22.26 0.27
C LYS A 492 15.24 22.12 -1.24
N LEU A 493 15.54 23.18 -1.98
CA LEU A 493 15.56 23.16 -3.44
C LEU A 493 16.89 22.62 -3.95
N PRO A 494 16.91 21.61 -4.84
CA PRO A 494 18.12 21.14 -5.48
C PRO A 494 18.60 22.11 -6.58
N LYS A 495 19.75 21.84 -7.17
CA LYS A 495 20.29 22.62 -8.30
C LYS A 495 19.25 22.74 -9.43
N GLY A 496 19.06 23.96 -9.94
CA GLY A 496 18.11 24.28 -11.01
C GLY A 496 17.37 25.59 -10.77
N LYS A 497 16.44 25.92 -11.66
CA LYS A 497 15.47 27.01 -11.49
C LYS A 497 14.09 26.42 -11.20
N TRP A 498 13.45 26.95 -10.18
CA TRP A 498 12.20 26.46 -9.63
C TRP A 498 11.18 27.58 -9.55
N LYS A 499 9.96 27.34 -9.99
CA LYS A 499 8.84 28.28 -9.90
C LYS A 499 7.80 27.68 -8.93
N ASP A 500 7.48 28.39 -7.85
CA ASP A 500 6.43 27.93 -6.92
C ASP A 500 5.03 28.10 -7.53
N GLU A 501 4.02 27.56 -6.84
CA GLU A 501 2.61 27.60 -7.26
C GLU A 501 2.03 29.03 -7.35
N ARG A 502 2.73 30.03 -6.77
CA ARG A 502 2.37 31.45 -6.83
C ARG A 502 3.12 32.19 -7.92
N GLY A 503 3.99 31.51 -8.67
CA GLY A 503 4.78 32.11 -9.77
C GLY A 503 6.12 32.70 -9.35
N GLN A 504 6.52 32.58 -8.07
CA GLN A 504 7.82 33.09 -7.60
C GLN A 504 8.93 32.15 -8.07
N ILE A 505 10.04 32.72 -8.56
CA ILE A 505 11.18 31.96 -9.10
C ILE A 505 12.31 31.92 -8.09
N PHE A 506 12.87 30.72 -7.90
CA PHE A 506 14.02 30.48 -7.04
C PHE A 506 15.14 29.80 -7.84
N LYS A 507 16.39 30.10 -7.49
CA LYS A 507 17.57 29.42 -8.01
C LYS A 507 18.15 28.54 -6.90
N GLY A 508 18.18 27.22 -7.14
CA GLY A 508 18.83 26.27 -6.26
C GLY A 508 20.31 25.99 -6.65
N PRO A 509 21.11 25.36 -5.77
CA PRO A 509 20.67 24.80 -4.50
C PRO A 509 20.35 25.91 -3.46
N LYS A 510 19.26 25.76 -2.74
CA LYS A 510 18.82 26.75 -1.74
C LYS A 510 17.91 26.12 -0.70
N VAL A 511 18.06 26.51 0.55
CA VAL A 511 17.08 26.27 1.61
C VAL A 511 16.21 27.51 1.73
N ILE A 512 14.91 27.34 1.74
CA ILE A 512 13.93 28.43 1.88
C ILE A 512 12.96 28.13 3.01
N ASP A 513 12.69 29.11 3.85
CA ASP A 513 11.59 29.09 4.78
C ASP A 513 10.40 29.82 4.17
N THR A 514 9.24 29.20 4.23
CA THR A 514 8.03 29.74 3.60
C THR A 514 6.83 29.59 4.52
N ASP A 515 5.94 30.59 4.49
CA ASP A 515 4.66 30.51 5.19
C ASP A 515 3.71 29.60 4.43
N VAL A 516 3.05 28.70 5.16
CA VAL A 516 2.13 27.70 4.64
C VAL A 516 0.83 27.73 5.43
N PRO A 517 -0.01 28.77 5.22
CA PRO A 517 -1.35 28.79 5.80
C PRO A 517 -2.12 27.53 5.38
N LEU A 518 -3.20 27.19 6.09
CA LEU A 518 -3.89 25.89 5.94
C LEU A 518 -4.36 25.62 4.50
N ASN A 519 -4.71 26.65 3.76
CA ASN A 519 -5.13 26.57 2.36
C ASN A 519 -3.99 26.48 1.34
N ARG A 520 -2.72 26.29 1.78
CA ARG A 520 -1.56 26.26 0.90
C ARG A 520 -0.85 24.92 0.93
N LEU A 521 -0.58 24.34 -0.25
CA LEU A 521 0.36 23.26 -0.50
C LEU A 521 1.55 23.80 -1.29
N PRO A 522 2.76 23.88 -0.73
CA PRO A 522 3.93 24.29 -1.49
C PRO A 522 4.34 23.20 -2.49
N TYR A 523 4.38 23.56 -3.77
CA TYR A 523 5.04 22.75 -4.80
C TYR A 523 5.75 23.65 -5.81
N TYR A 524 6.77 23.12 -6.44
CA TYR A 524 7.70 23.88 -7.28
C TYR A 524 7.89 23.17 -8.61
N GLU A 525 7.62 23.87 -9.70
CA GLU A 525 7.88 23.39 -11.05
C GLU A 525 9.34 23.68 -11.43
N LYS A 526 10.06 22.67 -11.89
CA LYS A 526 11.38 22.82 -12.48
C LYS A 526 11.25 23.48 -13.85
N ILE A 527 11.82 24.66 -14.03
CA ILE A 527 11.73 25.42 -15.28
C ILE A 527 13.05 25.46 -16.06
N LYS A 528 14.17 25.08 -15.45
CA LYS A 528 15.47 24.85 -16.10
C LYS A 528 16.37 23.99 -15.25
#